data_9b6979643ea8cdd51da8de9a6d5f11b1
#
_entry.id   9b6979643ea8cdd51da8de9a6d5f11b1
#
_cell.length_a   1.000
_cell.length_b   1.000
_cell.length_c   1.000
_cell.angle_alpha   90.00
_cell.angle_beta   90.00
_cell.angle_gamma   90.00
#
_symmetry.space_group_name_H-M   'P 1'
#
loop_
_entity.id
_entity.type
_entity.pdbx_description
1 polymer ?
#
loop_
_entity_poly.entity_id
_entity_poly.type
_entity_poly.pdbx_seq_one_letter_code
_entity_poly.pdbx_strand_id
1 'polypeptide(L)'
;MTKRITKVCIPTAGSGKRLKYLTKEINKSLIDINYKPAISYIIEKFPSNSEFIIPLGHKGEIVKNFLKIAYPKKKFIFVKVKNFDGIGSGLGLSLLKAKKFLKTPFIFVSCDTLFEGSIPNLKKNWVGYSSTKNNGQYRGIEFNNRNEIIKFHKKSFKSSKFKKTYI
;
A
#
# COMPACT_ATOMS: atom_id res chain seq x y z
N MET A 1 4.53 -29.98 -3.46
CA MET A 1 4.94 -28.74 -2.74
C MET A 1 3.76 -27.79 -2.70
N THR A 2 3.16 -27.56 -1.55
CA THR A 2 2.07 -26.58 -1.39
C THR A 2 2.60 -25.18 -1.64
N LYS A 3 2.14 -24.55 -2.73
CA LYS A 3 2.53 -23.22 -3.13
C LYS A 3 2.10 -22.24 -2.01
N ARG A 4 3.05 -21.66 -1.29
CA ARG A 4 2.79 -20.77 -0.16
C ARG A 4 1.91 -19.61 -0.62
N ILE A 5 0.77 -19.38 0.04
CA ILE A 5 -0.14 -18.27 -0.25
C ILE A 5 0.56 -16.96 0.12
N THR A 6 0.67 -16.05 -0.86
CA THR A 6 1.18 -14.70 -0.62
C THR A 6 0.07 -13.83 -0.04
N LYS A 7 0.30 -13.28 1.15
CA LYS A 7 -0.60 -12.28 1.74
C LYS A 7 -0.18 -10.88 1.34
N VAL A 8 -1.15 -10.07 0.93
CA VAL A 8 -0.93 -8.68 0.48
C VAL A 8 -1.87 -7.76 1.23
N CYS A 9 -1.34 -6.79 1.95
CA CYS A 9 -2.12 -5.77 2.64
C CYS A 9 -2.12 -4.49 1.83
N ILE A 10 -3.32 -4.04 1.39
CA ILE A 10 -3.51 -2.82 0.62
C ILE A 10 -4.51 -1.92 1.38
N PRO A 11 -4.04 -1.02 2.27
CA PRO A 11 -4.92 -0.12 3.00
C PRO A 11 -5.57 0.92 2.08
N THR A 12 -6.90 0.91 2.01
CA THR A 12 -7.70 1.87 1.23
C THR A 12 -8.53 2.81 2.12
N ALA A 13 -8.33 2.77 3.45
CA ALA A 13 -9.21 3.46 4.39
C ALA A 13 -9.13 5.00 4.33
N GLY A 14 -8.01 5.56 3.92
CA GLY A 14 -7.77 7.01 3.96
C GLY A 14 -8.68 7.82 3.03
N SER A 15 -9.05 9.04 3.45
CA SER A 15 -9.93 9.95 2.73
C SER A 15 -9.34 10.60 1.49
N GLY A 16 -7.99 10.56 1.31
CA GLY A 16 -7.34 11.10 0.11
C GLY A 16 -7.42 12.63 -0.01
N LYS A 17 -7.53 13.40 1.08
CA LYS A 17 -7.76 14.86 1.12
C LYS A 17 -6.89 15.70 0.17
N ARG A 18 -5.66 15.27 -0.08
CA ARG A 18 -4.74 15.96 -1.00
C ARG A 18 -5.23 15.96 -2.46
N LEU A 19 -6.06 15.01 -2.84
CA LEU A 19 -6.66 14.89 -4.17
C LEU A 19 -7.96 15.69 -4.32
N LYS A 20 -8.37 16.40 -3.26
CA LYS A 20 -9.49 17.37 -3.25
C LYS A 20 -10.78 16.76 -3.83
N TYR A 21 -11.29 17.36 -4.93
CA TYR A 21 -12.55 16.96 -5.56
C TYR A 21 -12.54 15.54 -6.12
N LEU A 22 -11.38 15.02 -6.54
CA LEU A 22 -11.26 13.67 -7.09
C LEU A 22 -11.66 12.58 -6.11
N THR A 23 -11.53 12.82 -4.80
CA THR A 23 -11.89 11.85 -3.76
C THR A 23 -13.18 12.18 -3.03
N LYS A 24 -13.95 13.15 -3.50
CA LYS A 24 -15.23 13.52 -2.90
C LYS A 24 -16.24 12.36 -3.00
N GLU A 25 -16.38 11.77 -4.18
CA GLU A 25 -17.35 10.71 -4.46
C GLU A 25 -16.73 9.31 -4.63
N ILE A 26 -15.42 9.21 -4.82
CA ILE A 26 -14.73 7.94 -5.04
C ILE A 26 -13.54 7.78 -4.10
N ASN A 27 -13.17 6.53 -3.77
CA ASN A 27 -11.95 6.27 -3.02
C ASN A 27 -10.72 6.48 -3.91
N LYS A 28 -9.62 7.01 -3.35
CA LYS A 28 -8.40 7.28 -4.11
C LYS A 28 -7.82 6.04 -4.82
N SER A 29 -8.04 4.84 -4.28
CA SER A 29 -7.59 3.59 -4.89
C SER A 29 -8.32 3.23 -6.18
N LEU A 30 -9.49 3.84 -6.40
CA LEU A 30 -10.31 3.64 -7.59
C LEU A 30 -10.19 4.77 -8.62
N ILE A 31 -9.31 5.75 -8.38
CA ILE A 31 -9.03 6.77 -9.39
C ILE A 31 -8.37 6.08 -10.59
N ASP A 32 -8.90 6.39 -11.77
CA ASP A 32 -8.42 5.83 -13.02
C ASP A 32 -7.06 6.41 -13.43
N ILE A 33 -6.19 5.52 -13.86
CA ILE A 33 -4.92 5.80 -14.49
C ILE A 33 -4.92 5.04 -15.82
N ASN A 34 -4.95 5.73 -16.94
CA ASN A 34 -5.05 5.13 -18.26
C ASN A 34 -6.19 4.09 -18.35
N TYR A 35 -7.42 4.53 -18.05
CA TYR A 35 -8.67 3.73 -18.10
C TYR A 35 -8.72 2.53 -17.16
N LYS A 36 -7.92 2.51 -16.11
CA LYS A 36 -7.88 1.41 -15.15
C LYS A 36 -7.66 1.93 -13.74
N PRO A 37 -8.46 1.52 -12.74
CA PRO A 37 -8.29 1.92 -11.35
C PRO A 37 -6.90 1.60 -10.81
N ALA A 38 -6.31 2.53 -10.05
CA ALA A 38 -4.96 2.39 -9.47
C ALA A 38 -4.76 1.05 -8.72
N ILE A 39 -5.75 0.61 -7.94
CA ILE A 39 -5.69 -0.64 -7.19
C ILE A 39 -5.60 -1.88 -8.10
N SER A 40 -6.14 -1.81 -9.32
CA SER A 40 -6.10 -2.91 -10.28
C SER A 40 -4.67 -3.21 -10.73
N TYR A 41 -3.88 -2.17 -11.00
CA TYR A 41 -2.45 -2.35 -11.32
C TYR A 41 -1.69 -3.08 -10.21
N ILE A 42 -2.05 -2.81 -8.95
CA ILE A 42 -1.41 -3.46 -7.81
C ILE A 42 -1.85 -4.94 -7.72
N ILE A 43 -3.16 -5.21 -7.76
CA ILE A 43 -3.71 -6.57 -7.60
C ILE A 43 -3.20 -7.52 -8.68
N GLU A 44 -3.08 -7.05 -9.90
CA GLU A 44 -2.67 -7.86 -11.04
C GLU A 44 -1.18 -8.22 -11.05
N LYS A 45 -0.35 -7.51 -10.27
CA LYS A 45 1.06 -7.88 -10.04
C LYS A 45 1.23 -9.16 -9.21
N PHE A 46 0.18 -9.59 -8.49
CA PHE A 46 0.29 -10.73 -7.58
C PHE A 46 -0.34 -12.00 -8.18
N PRO A 47 0.22 -13.18 -7.86
CA PRO A 47 -0.32 -14.47 -8.28
C PRO A 47 -1.82 -14.63 -8.00
N SER A 48 -2.51 -15.47 -8.78
CA SER A 48 -3.96 -15.70 -8.64
C SER A 48 -4.36 -16.24 -7.27
N ASN A 49 -3.50 -17.03 -6.64
CA ASN A 49 -3.71 -17.61 -5.31
C ASN A 49 -3.35 -16.67 -4.13
N SER A 50 -3.02 -15.41 -4.41
CA SER A 50 -2.74 -14.43 -3.33
C SER A 50 -4.00 -14.09 -2.54
N GLU A 51 -3.82 -13.82 -1.24
CA GLU A 51 -4.88 -13.36 -0.34
C GLU A 51 -4.68 -11.87 -0.05
N PHE A 52 -5.69 -11.06 -0.35
CA PHE A 52 -5.63 -9.60 -0.21
C PHE A 52 -6.38 -9.15 1.05
N ILE A 53 -5.68 -8.49 1.96
CA ILE A 53 -6.25 -7.86 3.15
C ILE A 53 -6.46 -6.37 2.82
N ILE A 54 -7.72 -5.93 2.81
CA ILE A 54 -8.15 -4.60 2.39
C ILE A 54 -8.78 -3.85 3.56
N PRO A 55 -8.03 -3.05 4.31
CA PRO A 55 -8.60 -2.10 5.27
C PRO A 55 -9.43 -1.03 4.55
N LEU A 56 -10.73 -0.98 4.86
CA LEU A 56 -11.74 -0.12 4.26
C LEU A 56 -12.15 1.02 5.22
N GLY A 57 -12.28 2.24 4.69
CA GLY A 57 -12.75 3.41 5.42
C GLY A 57 -13.57 4.32 4.51
N HIS A 58 -12.97 5.45 4.06
CA HIS A 58 -13.61 6.39 3.15
C HIS A 58 -14.09 5.69 1.87
N LYS A 59 -15.40 5.78 1.58
CA LYS A 59 -16.03 5.14 0.41
C LYS A 59 -15.71 3.64 0.29
N GLY A 60 -15.52 2.96 1.45
CA GLY A 60 -15.03 1.57 1.49
C GLY A 60 -15.96 0.56 0.84
N GLU A 61 -17.29 0.76 0.86
CA GLU A 61 -18.23 -0.16 0.20
C GLU A 61 -18.09 -0.10 -1.33
N ILE A 62 -17.76 1.06 -1.89
CA ILE A 62 -17.50 1.18 -3.34
C ILE A 62 -16.27 0.36 -3.71
N VAL A 63 -15.18 0.46 -2.92
CA VAL A 63 -13.96 -0.34 -3.12
C VAL A 63 -14.26 -1.83 -3.02
N LYS A 64 -15.00 -2.25 -2.00
CA LYS A 64 -15.37 -3.65 -1.78
C LYS A 64 -16.20 -4.23 -2.94
N ASN A 65 -17.20 -3.48 -3.40
CA ASN A 65 -18.06 -3.90 -4.51
C ASN A 65 -17.27 -4.00 -5.81
N PHE A 66 -16.46 -2.99 -6.12
CA PHE A 66 -15.57 -3.03 -7.27
C PHE A 66 -14.68 -4.28 -7.28
N LEU A 67 -13.98 -4.54 -6.16
CA LEU A 67 -13.06 -5.67 -6.07
C LEU A 67 -13.75 -7.03 -6.22
N LYS A 68 -14.96 -7.19 -5.68
CA LYS A 68 -15.75 -8.42 -5.83
C LYS A 68 -16.20 -8.65 -7.26
N ILE A 69 -16.58 -7.59 -7.97
CA ILE A 69 -17.06 -7.67 -9.36
C ILE A 69 -15.88 -7.86 -10.32
N ALA A 70 -14.83 -7.04 -10.19
CA ALA A 70 -13.71 -7.07 -11.11
C ALA A 70 -12.81 -8.31 -10.93
N TYR A 71 -12.76 -8.87 -9.72
CA TYR A 71 -11.85 -9.99 -9.39
C TYR A 71 -12.56 -11.11 -8.62
N PRO A 72 -13.62 -11.75 -9.18
CA PRO A 72 -14.45 -12.73 -8.46
C PRO A 72 -13.69 -13.98 -8.02
N LYS A 73 -12.58 -14.31 -8.69
CA LYS A 73 -11.74 -15.48 -8.39
C LYS A 73 -10.61 -15.20 -7.39
N LYS A 74 -10.40 -13.93 -6.98
CA LYS A 74 -9.36 -13.57 -6.01
C LYS A 74 -9.92 -13.56 -4.59
N LYS A 75 -9.06 -13.89 -3.63
CA LYS A 75 -9.43 -13.96 -2.20
C LYS A 75 -9.22 -12.62 -1.52
N PHE A 76 -10.30 -12.00 -1.04
CA PHE A 76 -10.28 -10.73 -0.30
C PHE A 76 -10.75 -10.91 1.13
N ILE A 77 -10.05 -10.27 2.06
CA ILE A 77 -10.44 -10.07 3.45
C ILE A 77 -10.64 -8.57 3.65
N PHE A 78 -11.88 -8.15 3.81
CA PHE A 78 -12.23 -6.74 4.05
C PHE A 78 -12.25 -6.44 5.55
N VAL A 79 -11.53 -5.39 5.96
CA VAL A 79 -11.41 -4.98 7.35
C VAL A 79 -11.96 -3.56 7.52
N LYS A 80 -13.05 -3.40 8.25
CA LYS A 80 -13.64 -2.07 8.49
C LYS A 80 -12.79 -1.24 9.43
N VAL A 81 -12.44 -0.03 9.01
CA VAL A 81 -11.74 1.00 9.80
C VAL A 81 -12.71 2.15 10.02
N LYS A 82 -13.29 2.26 11.21
CA LYS A 82 -14.29 3.29 11.52
C LYS A 82 -13.66 4.68 11.61
N ASN A 83 -12.54 4.82 12.32
CA ASN A 83 -11.82 6.09 12.49
C ASN A 83 -10.76 6.23 11.39
N PHE A 84 -11.18 6.54 10.16
CA PHE A 84 -10.29 6.69 9.01
C PHE A 84 -9.91 8.15 8.71
N ASP A 85 -10.49 9.11 9.43
CA ASP A 85 -10.23 10.54 9.30
C ASP A 85 -10.18 11.23 10.68
N GLY A 86 -9.50 12.39 10.78
CA GLY A 86 -9.34 13.15 12.02
C GLY A 86 -8.26 12.61 12.97
N ILE A 87 -8.35 13.03 14.22
CA ILE A 87 -7.37 12.69 15.27
C ILE A 87 -7.37 11.18 15.52
N GLY A 88 -6.19 10.58 15.61
CA GLY A 88 -6.01 9.14 15.82
C GLY A 88 -6.22 8.28 14.56
N SER A 89 -6.58 8.87 13.42
CA SER A 89 -6.61 8.15 12.14
C SER A 89 -5.19 7.98 11.57
N GLY A 90 -5.06 7.10 10.59
CA GLY A 90 -3.81 6.94 9.84
C GLY A 90 -3.50 5.50 9.45
N LEU A 91 -2.38 5.33 8.76
CA LEU A 91 -1.94 4.03 8.26
C LEU A 91 -1.74 3.02 9.40
N GLY A 92 -1.12 3.44 10.50
CA GLY A 92 -0.87 2.58 11.67
C GLY A 92 -2.17 2.00 12.24
N LEU A 93 -3.24 2.80 12.35
CA LEU A 93 -4.54 2.31 12.80
C LEU A 93 -5.13 1.28 11.82
N SER A 94 -5.02 1.52 10.51
CA SER A 94 -5.49 0.59 9.48
C SER A 94 -4.80 -0.77 9.60
N LEU A 95 -3.48 -0.78 9.78
CA LEU A 95 -2.70 -2.01 9.99
C LEU A 95 -3.05 -2.68 11.32
N LEU A 96 -3.22 -1.90 12.40
CA LEU A 96 -3.61 -2.42 13.70
C LEU A 96 -4.99 -3.11 13.66
N LYS A 97 -5.96 -2.54 12.94
CA LYS A 97 -7.27 -3.18 12.73
C LYS A 97 -7.16 -4.49 11.94
N ALA A 98 -6.21 -4.57 11.01
CA ALA A 98 -5.96 -5.77 10.20
C ALA A 98 -5.03 -6.79 10.88
N LYS A 99 -4.45 -6.51 12.06
CA LYS A 99 -3.37 -7.30 12.71
C LYS A 99 -3.64 -8.80 12.79
N LYS A 100 -4.89 -9.22 13.02
CA LYS A 100 -5.24 -10.64 13.15
C LYS A 100 -5.00 -11.44 11.86
N PHE A 101 -5.01 -10.79 10.70
CA PHE A 101 -4.75 -11.39 9.40
C PHE A 101 -3.30 -11.27 8.96
N LEU A 102 -2.49 -10.45 9.66
CA LEU A 102 -1.10 -10.11 9.34
C LEU A 102 -0.08 -10.82 10.27
N LYS A 103 -0.46 -11.95 10.86
CA LYS A 103 0.41 -12.73 11.79
C LYS A 103 1.49 -13.56 11.07
N THR A 104 1.44 -13.66 9.76
CA THR A 104 2.43 -14.36 8.92
C THR A 104 3.12 -13.35 8.01
N PRO A 105 4.26 -13.67 7.38
CA PRO A 105 4.89 -12.79 6.42
C PRO A 105 3.90 -12.29 5.37
N PHE A 106 3.87 -10.99 5.12
CA PHE A 106 2.98 -10.33 4.17
C PHE A 106 3.70 -9.20 3.45
N ILE A 107 3.15 -8.80 2.31
CA ILE A 107 3.59 -7.64 1.56
C ILE A 107 2.62 -6.49 1.84
N PHE A 108 3.15 -5.36 2.25
CA PHE A 108 2.41 -4.11 2.34
C PHE A 108 2.60 -3.31 1.05
N VAL A 109 1.49 -2.83 0.47
CA VAL A 109 1.51 -1.91 -0.68
C VAL A 109 0.54 -0.78 -0.42
N SER A 110 0.99 0.46 -0.57
CA SER A 110 0.07 1.60 -0.56
C SER A 110 -0.86 1.56 -1.78
N CYS A 111 -2.14 1.87 -1.61
CA CYS A 111 -3.14 1.73 -2.66
C CYS A 111 -2.99 2.72 -3.83
N ASP A 112 -2.02 3.62 -3.74
CA ASP A 112 -1.66 4.65 -4.72
C ASP A 112 -0.18 4.56 -5.16
N THR A 113 0.49 3.45 -4.85
CA THR A 113 1.86 3.19 -5.27
C THR A 113 1.86 2.20 -6.41
N LEU A 114 2.20 2.66 -7.60
CA LEU A 114 2.45 1.81 -8.76
C LEU A 114 3.93 1.49 -8.85
N PHE A 115 4.24 0.26 -9.22
CA PHE A 115 5.63 -0.21 -9.36
C PHE A 115 5.77 -1.16 -10.53
N GLU A 116 6.96 -1.15 -11.12
CA GLU A 116 7.37 -2.07 -12.17
C GLU A 116 8.28 -3.17 -11.61
N GLY A 117 8.54 -4.19 -12.44
CA GLY A 117 9.39 -5.32 -12.06
C GLY A 117 8.69 -6.40 -11.25
N SER A 118 9.49 -7.37 -10.80
CA SER A 118 9.04 -8.53 -10.04
C SER A 118 9.03 -8.25 -8.53
N ILE A 119 8.12 -8.92 -7.84
CA ILE A 119 8.02 -8.84 -6.39
C ILE A 119 9.02 -9.80 -5.77
N PRO A 120 9.91 -9.33 -4.87
CA PRO A 120 10.84 -10.19 -4.16
C PRO A 120 10.13 -11.25 -3.31
N ASN A 121 10.80 -12.36 -3.05
CA ASN A 121 10.26 -13.37 -2.16
C ASN A 121 10.24 -12.89 -0.70
N LEU A 122 9.40 -13.56 0.13
CA LEU A 122 9.18 -13.22 1.54
C LEU A 122 10.18 -13.91 2.51
N LYS A 123 11.37 -14.31 2.04
CA LYS A 123 12.38 -14.93 2.91
C LYS A 123 13.07 -13.92 3.83
N LYS A 124 13.18 -12.66 3.38
CA LYS A 124 13.76 -11.54 4.14
C LYS A 124 12.83 -10.35 4.11
N ASN A 125 12.97 -9.45 5.10
CA ASN A 125 12.33 -8.14 5.04
C ASN A 125 12.97 -7.29 3.95
N TRP A 126 12.14 -6.59 3.19
CA TRP A 126 12.60 -5.68 2.14
C TRP A 126 11.69 -4.45 2.05
N VAL A 127 12.19 -3.40 1.46
CA VAL A 127 11.45 -2.15 1.19
C VAL A 127 11.72 -1.74 -0.25
N GLY A 128 10.66 -1.47 -1.00
CA GLY A 128 10.75 -0.80 -2.28
C GLY A 128 11.11 0.68 -2.08
N TYR A 129 11.98 1.22 -2.92
CA TYR A 129 12.33 2.62 -2.90
C TYR A 129 12.46 3.20 -4.30
N SER A 130 12.38 4.52 -4.39
CA SER A 130 12.60 5.26 -5.63
C SER A 130 13.57 6.42 -5.38
N SER A 131 14.28 6.84 -6.41
CA SER A 131 15.07 8.06 -6.37
C SER A 131 14.21 9.25 -6.76
N THR A 132 14.30 10.35 -6.01
CA THR A 132 13.61 11.60 -6.33
C THR A 132 14.50 12.81 -6.08
N LYS A 133 14.32 13.84 -6.91
CA LYS A 133 14.99 15.15 -6.72
C LYS A 133 14.38 15.94 -5.55
N ASN A 134 13.09 15.73 -5.27
CA ASN A 134 12.36 16.39 -4.18
C ASN A 134 12.07 15.40 -3.04
N ASN A 135 13.06 15.18 -2.19
CA ASN A 135 12.98 14.24 -1.08
C ASN A 135 12.26 14.78 0.17
N GLY A 136 12.00 16.09 0.23
CA GLY A 136 11.37 16.72 1.41
C GLY A 136 9.95 16.25 1.72
N GLN A 137 9.25 15.69 0.73
CA GLN A 137 7.88 15.16 0.89
C GLN A 137 7.84 13.69 1.28
N TYR A 138 8.97 12.99 1.22
CA TYR A 138 9.08 11.56 1.44
C TYR A 138 9.98 11.24 2.63
N ARG A 139 9.95 10.02 3.09
CA ARG A 139 10.89 9.52 4.09
C ARG A 139 12.15 9.02 3.38
N GLY A 140 13.33 9.40 3.87
CA GLY A 140 14.60 8.92 3.34
C GLY A 140 14.99 7.56 3.92
N ILE A 141 15.79 6.81 3.18
CA ILE A 141 16.40 5.56 3.60
C ILE A 141 17.91 5.67 3.44
N GLU A 142 18.65 5.17 4.43
CA GLU A 142 20.09 5.05 4.41
C GLU A 142 20.48 3.57 4.38
N PHE A 143 21.44 3.21 3.51
CA PHE A 143 21.92 1.85 3.31
C PHE A 143 23.39 1.74 3.63
N ASN A 144 23.80 0.56 4.10
CA ASN A 144 25.22 0.18 4.15
C ASN A 144 25.69 -0.36 2.77
N ASN A 145 26.97 -0.71 2.68
CA ASN A 145 27.57 -1.26 1.46
C ASN A 145 26.98 -2.63 1.03
N ARG A 146 26.22 -3.30 1.88
CA ARG A 146 25.53 -4.57 1.61
C ARG A 146 24.08 -4.38 1.19
N ASN A 147 23.64 -3.12 0.89
CA ASN A 147 22.25 -2.75 0.62
C ASN A 147 21.27 -3.08 1.77
N GLU A 148 21.75 -3.14 3.01
CA GLU A 148 20.91 -3.29 4.17
C GLU A 148 20.51 -1.91 4.69
N ILE A 149 19.24 -1.75 5.09
CA ILE A 149 18.73 -0.49 5.62
C ILE A 149 19.26 -0.32 7.04
N ILE A 150 20.01 0.76 7.25
CA ILE A 150 20.56 1.12 8.57
C ILE A 150 19.76 2.23 9.26
N LYS A 151 19.03 3.06 8.48
CA LYS A 151 18.25 4.16 9.05
C LYS A 151 17.08 4.59 8.18
N PHE A 152 15.97 4.94 8.85
CA PHE A 152 14.83 5.64 8.26
C PHE A 152 14.81 7.09 8.73
N HIS A 153 14.73 8.04 7.81
CA HIS A 153 14.64 9.47 8.10
C HIS A 153 13.19 9.95 8.09
N LYS A 154 12.89 10.95 8.92
CA LYS A 154 11.57 11.62 8.93
C LYS A 154 11.36 12.40 7.63
N LYS A 155 10.10 12.70 7.28
CA LYS A 155 9.76 13.68 6.25
C LYS A 155 10.43 15.02 6.57
N SER A 156 10.73 15.80 5.54
CA SER A 156 11.41 17.10 5.63
C SER A 156 12.90 17.03 5.98
N PHE A 157 13.49 15.86 6.03
CA PHE A 157 14.93 15.74 6.18
C PHE A 157 15.61 16.11 4.87
N LYS A 158 16.13 17.33 4.77
CA LYS A 158 16.91 17.82 3.63
C LYS A 158 18.36 17.36 3.81
N SER A 159 18.78 16.36 3.07
CA SER A 159 20.19 15.99 2.96
C SER A 159 20.57 15.83 1.50
N SER A 160 21.64 16.49 1.11
CA SER A 160 22.26 16.33 -0.22
C SER A 160 22.83 14.92 -0.42
N LYS A 161 23.05 14.15 0.67
CA LYS A 161 23.61 12.79 0.65
C LYS A 161 22.59 11.71 0.30
N PHE A 162 21.30 11.95 0.44
CA PHE A 162 20.27 10.91 0.25
C PHE A 162 19.44 11.18 -1.00
N LYS A 163 19.75 10.46 -2.06
CA LYS A 163 18.99 10.46 -3.32
C LYS A 163 17.86 9.44 -3.37
N LYS A 164 17.68 8.63 -2.32
CA LYS A 164 16.73 7.51 -2.30
C LYS A 164 15.68 7.70 -1.24
N THR A 165 14.42 7.57 -1.63
CA THR A 165 13.27 7.64 -0.74
C THR A 165 12.45 6.37 -0.88
N TYR A 166 11.77 5.94 0.18
CA TYR A 166 10.78 4.87 0.07
C TYR A 166 9.37 5.43 -0.02
N ILE A 167 8.54 4.72 -0.71
CA ILE A 167 7.15 5.05 -0.96
C ILE A 167 6.24 4.10 -0.18
#